data_04ed5b97428a5b1e0dfc38e08ba64f10
#
_entry.id   04ed5b97428a5b1e0dfc38e08ba64f10
#
_cell.length_a   1.000
_cell.length_b   1.000
_cell.length_c   1.000
_cell.angle_alpha   90.00
_cell.angle_beta   90.00
_cell.angle_gamma   90.00
#
_symmetry.space_group_name_H-M   'P 1'
#
loop_
_entity.id
_entity.type
_entity.pdbx_description
1 polymer ?
#
loop_
_entity_poly.entity_id
_entity_poly.type
_entity_poly.pdbx_seq_one_letter_code
_entity_poly.pdbx_strand_id
1 'polypeptide(L)'
;MLIPHNMQLPTHPRLHIRNAQDANAVLEAVRIGLLQPITRRLNDSERSVNIRSGTVFVWEESDRENGIKRWTDGRLWSQSHMREPFLFYDEKLPEQLRAPNER
;
A
#
# COMPACT_ATOMS: atom_id res chain seq x y z
N MET A 1 22.00 -7.65 -2.97
CA MET A 1 21.43 -7.79 -1.61
C MET A 1 20.47 -8.96 -1.55
N LEU A 2 20.62 -9.81 -0.57
CA LEU A 2 19.74 -10.95 -0.42
C LEU A 2 18.45 -10.50 0.29
N ILE A 3 17.31 -10.88 -0.29
CA ILE A 3 16.00 -10.65 0.32
C ILE A 3 15.71 -11.83 1.25
N PRO A 4 15.27 -11.56 2.50
CA PRO A 4 14.88 -12.66 3.37
C PRO A 4 13.85 -13.56 2.70
N HIS A 5 14.01 -14.86 2.88
CA HIS A 5 13.19 -15.89 2.22
C HIS A 5 11.69 -15.66 2.41
N ASN A 6 11.29 -15.21 3.59
CA ASN A 6 9.88 -15.03 3.95
C ASN A 6 9.38 -13.59 3.81
N MET A 7 10.19 -12.69 3.24
CA MET A 7 9.78 -11.30 3.06
C MET A 7 8.82 -11.19 1.89
N GLN A 8 7.66 -10.58 2.14
CA GLN A 8 6.70 -10.29 1.10
C GLN A 8 7.07 -9.00 0.38
N LEU A 9 7.12 -9.04 -0.93
CA LEU A 9 7.46 -7.88 -1.75
C LEU A 9 6.20 -7.12 -2.18
N PRO A 10 6.32 -5.81 -2.48
CA PRO A 10 5.21 -5.09 -3.08
C PRO A 10 4.81 -5.70 -4.42
N THR A 11 3.56 -5.48 -4.80
CA THR A 11 3.08 -5.91 -6.12
C THR A 11 3.90 -5.26 -7.23
N HIS A 12 4.18 -3.96 -7.09
CA HIS A 12 5.13 -3.26 -7.95
C HIS A 12 5.90 -2.24 -7.11
N PRO A 13 7.23 -2.16 -7.26
CA PRO A 13 8.03 -1.28 -6.41
C PRO A 13 7.88 0.20 -6.74
N ARG A 14 7.55 0.53 -7.99
CA ARG A 14 7.42 1.92 -8.39
C ARG A 14 6.58 2.05 -9.64
N LEU A 15 5.37 2.60 -9.49
CA LEU A 15 4.45 2.76 -10.61
C LEU A 15 3.53 3.96 -10.33
N HIS A 16 3.23 4.72 -11.35
CA HIS A 16 2.28 5.84 -11.26
C HIS A 16 0.94 5.43 -11.88
N ILE A 17 -0.08 5.31 -11.05
CA ILE A 17 -1.43 4.98 -11.47
C ILE A 17 -2.21 6.29 -11.58
N ARG A 18 -2.51 6.71 -12.80
CA ARG A 18 -3.09 8.02 -13.08
C ARG A 18 -4.61 8.01 -13.19
N ASN A 19 -5.18 6.89 -13.60
CA ASN A 19 -6.61 6.79 -13.91
C ASN A 19 -7.08 5.35 -13.74
N ALA A 20 -8.38 5.14 -13.93
CA ALA A 20 -8.99 3.81 -13.79
C ALA A 20 -8.41 2.80 -14.79
N GLN A 21 -8.05 3.25 -15.98
CA GLN A 21 -7.47 2.37 -16.99
C GLN A 21 -6.12 1.82 -16.53
N ASP A 22 -5.27 2.68 -15.95
CA ASP A 22 -3.99 2.25 -15.38
C ASP A 22 -4.22 1.26 -14.23
N ALA A 23 -5.16 1.54 -13.34
CA ALA A 23 -5.48 0.66 -12.23
C ALA A 23 -5.95 -0.70 -12.72
N ASN A 24 -6.83 -0.73 -13.71
CA ASN A 24 -7.32 -1.97 -14.29
C ASN A 24 -6.20 -2.77 -14.97
N ALA A 25 -5.24 -2.10 -15.58
CA ALA A 25 -4.08 -2.77 -16.17
C ALA A 25 -3.25 -3.49 -15.11
N VAL A 26 -3.07 -2.86 -13.94
CA VAL A 26 -2.37 -3.49 -12.81
C VAL A 26 -3.14 -4.71 -12.31
N LEU A 27 -4.44 -4.58 -12.12
CA LEU A 27 -5.29 -5.69 -11.67
C LEU A 27 -5.26 -6.84 -12.67
N GLU A 28 -5.29 -6.54 -13.97
CA GLU A 28 -5.19 -7.57 -15.00
C GLU A 28 -3.82 -8.26 -14.97
N ALA A 29 -2.74 -7.53 -14.75
CA ALA A 29 -1.41 -8.09 -14.62
C ALA A 29 -1.32 -9.05 -13.42
N VAL A 30 -2.01 -8.74 -12.33
CA VAL A 30 -2.10 -9.64 -11.18
C VAL A 30 -2.92 -10.88 -11.55
N ARG A 31 -4.05 -10.69 -12.22
CA ARG A 31 -4.92 -11.80 -12.61
C ARG A 31 -4.19 -12.84 -13.47
N ILE A 32 -3.39 -12.39 -14.42
CA ILE A 32 -2.67 -13.29 -15.33
C ILE A 32 -1.31 -13.74 -14.79
N GLY A 33 -0.93 -13.33 -13.59
CA GLY A 33 0.28 -13.79 -12.93
C GLY A 33 1.56 -13.05 -13.28
N LEU A 34 1.47 -11.93 -14.00
CA LEU A 34 2.65 -11.09 -14.28
C LEU A 34 3.10 -10.32 -13.05
N LEU A 35 2.18 -9.92 -12.20
CA LEU A 35 2.47 -9.28 -10.92
C LEU A 35 1.85 -10.13 -9.81
N GLN A 36 2.46 -10.06 -8.62
CA GLN A 36 2.01 -10.86 -7.48
C GLN A 36 1.26 -9.97 -6.48
N PRO A 37 0.07 -10.38 -6.04
CA PRO A 37 -0.61 -9.67 -4.96
C PRO A 37 0.07 -9.98 -3.64
N ILE A 38 -0.13 -9.12 -2.64
CA ILE A 38 0.24 -9.47 -1.28
C ILE A 38 -0.86 -10.38 -0.72
N THR A 39 -0.47 -11.36 0.08
CA THR A 39 -1.38 -12.41 0.56
C THR A 39 -1.60 -12.38 2.06
N ARG A 40 -0.84 -11.57 2.78
CA ARG A 40 -0.96 -11.38 4.22
C ARG A 40 -0.59 -9.96 4.58
N ARG A 41 -0.92 -9.55 5.79
CA ARG A 41 -0.53 -8.24 6.30
C ARG A 41 1.00 -8.10 6.30
N LEU A 42 1.45 -6.88 6.02
CA LEU A 42 2.88 -6.58 6.10
C LEU A 42 3.33 -6.63 7.56
N ASN A 43 4.50 -7.23 7.80
CA ASN A 43 5.14 -7.16 9.11
C ASN A 43 5.94 -5.85 9.24
N ASP A 44 6.52 -5.61 10.42
CA ASP A 44 7.23 -4.36 10.68
C ASP A 44 8.42 -4.14 9.75
N SER A 45 9.18 -5.19 9.47
CA SER A 45 10.32 -5.09 8.55
C SER A 45 9.87 -4.75 7.14
N GLU A 46 8.80 -5.38 6.66
CA GLU A 46 8.26 -5.12 5.33
C GLU A 46 7.74 -3.69 5.23
N ARG A 47 7.07 -3.20 6.27
CA ARG A 47 6.55 -1.83 6.28
C ARG A 47 7.66 -0.80 6.23
N SER A 48 8.76 -1.04 6.95
CA SER A 48 9.87 -0.08 7.00
C SER A 48 10.67 -0.03 5.70
N VAL A 49 10.73 -1.14 4.96
CA VAL A 49 11.55 -1.25 3.75
C VAL A 49 10.76 -0.97 2.48
N ASN A 50 9.53 -1.45 2.40
CA ASN A 50 8.80 -1.53 1.13
C ASN A 50 7.82 -0.40 0.87
N ILE A 51 7.44 0.38 1.89
CA ILE A 51 6.47 1.46 1.70
C ILE A 51 7.21 2.74 1.32
N ARG A 52 7.23 3.04 0.03
CA ARG A 52 7.91 4.20 -0.55
C ARG A 52 7.01 4.86 -1.58
N SER A 53 7.38 6.06 -2.00
CA SER A 53 6.65 6.74 -3.07
C SER A 53 6.58 5.87 -4.32
N GLY A 54 5.39 5.72 -4.85
CA GLY A 54 5.15 4.91 -6.05
C GLY A 54 4.98 3.42 -5.81
N THR A 55 5.14 2.93 -4.58
CA THR A 55 4.95 1.52 -4.28
C THR A 55 3.48 1.14 -4.42
N VAL A 56 3.21 0.03 -5.10
CA VAL A 56 1.85 -0.46 -5.32
C VAL A 56 1.67 -1.79 -4.63
N PHE A 57 0.59 -1.90 -3.87
CA PHE A 57 0.17 -3.15 -3.24
C PHE A 57 -1.22 -3.51 -3.72
N VAL A 58 -1.37 -4.70 -4.26
CA VAL A 58 -2.67 -5.27 -4.63
C VAL A 58 -2.96 -6.42 -3.67
N TRP A 59 -4.16 -6.44 -3.13
CA TRP A 59 -4.57 -7.50 -2.21
C TRP A 59 -6.06 -7.76 -2.35
N GLU A 60 -6.46 -8.96 -1.97
CA GLU A 60 -7.85 -9.36 -1.95
C GLU A 60 -8.36 -9.33 -0.52
N GLU A 61 -9.48 -8.66 -0.32
CA GLU A 61 -10.12 -8.62 1.00
C GLU A 61 -10.59 -10.02 1.36
N SER A 62 -10.31 -10.45 2.59
CA SER A 62 -10.62 -11.79 3.03
C SER A 62 -11.06 -11.80 4.49
N ASP A 63 -12.10 -12.58 4.79
CA ASP A 63 -12.59 -12.81 6.14
C ASP A 63 -11.81 -13.90 6.87
N ARG A 64 -10.87 -14.55 6.21
CA ARG A 64 -10.05 -15.60 6.83
C ARG A 64 -9.21 -14.99 7.95
N GLU A 65 -8.89 -15.82 8.94
CA GLU A 65 -8.13 -15.38 10.12
C GLU A 65 -6.82 -14.69 9.76
N ASN A 66 -6.09 -15.24 8.77
CA ASN A 66 -4.82 -14.67 8.32
C ASN A 66 -4.96 -13.77 7.10
N GLY A 67 -6.20 -13.51 6.69
CA GLY A 67 -6.46 -12.68 5.51
C GLY A 67 -6.36 -11.20 5.80
N ILE A 68 -6.24 -10.43 4.73
CA ILE A 68 -6.20 -8.98 4.81
C ILE A 68 -7.63 -8.46 4.75
N LYS A 69 -8.08 -7.81 5.81
CA LYS A 69 -9.44 -7.25 5.89
C LYS A 69 -9.46 -5.78 5.54
N ARG A 70 -8.34 -5.09 5.78
CA ARG A 70 -8.16 -3.68 5.44
C ARG A 70 -6.67 -3.40 5.38
N TRP A 71 -6.32 -2.28 4.75
CA TRP A 71 -4.93 -1.87 4.68
C TRP A 71 -4.44 -1.35 6.04
N THR A 72 -3.29 -1.85 6.48
CA THR A 72 -2.63 -1.37 7.69
C THR A 72 -1.13 -1.31 7.42
N ASP A 73 -0.53 -0.14 7.65
CA ASP A 73 0.88 0.08 7.38
C ASP A 73 1.62 0.76 8.53
N GLY A 74 0.93 0.95 9.66
CA GLY A 74 1.51 1.60 10.82
C GLY A 74 1.65 3.11 10.71
N ARG A 75 1.15 3.72 9.62
CA ARG A 75 1.21 5.16 9.41
C ARG A 75 -0.09 5.82 9.80
N LEU A 76 -0.01 7.12 10.09
CA LEU A 76 -1.19 7.93 10.41
C LEU A 76 -1.70 8.60 9.14
N TRP A 77 -2.98 8.46 8.88
CA TRP A 77 -3.61 8.99 7.67
C TRP A 77 -4.74 9.94 8.00
N SER A 78 -4.96 10.91 7.12
CA SER A 78 -6.13 11.78 7.18
C SER A 78 -7.39 10.99 6.88
N GLN A 79 -8.55 11.65 7.01
CA GLN A 79 -9.77 11.12 6.42
C GLN A 79 -9.59 11.01 4.91
N SER A 80 -10.30 10.05 4.31
CA SER A 80 -10.27 9.90 2.86
C SER A 80 -10.96 11.08 2.18
N HIS A 81 -10.46 11.45 1.01
CA HIS A 81 -11.17 12.36 0.13
C HIS A 81 -11.22 11.76 -1.27
N MET A 82 -12.38 11.89 -1.89
CA MET A 82 -12.66 11.24 -3.17
C MET A 82 -12.24 12.12 -4.32
N ARG A 83 -11.47 11.51 -5.22
CA ARG A 83 -11.26 12.03 -6.57
C ARG A 83 -11.54 10.87 -7.50
N GLU A 84 -12.77 10.74 -7.94
CA GLU A 84 -13.18 9.55 -8.66
C GLU A 84 -12.20 9.14 -9.75
N PRO A 85 -11.88 7.84 -9.86
CA PRO A 85 -12.43 6.71 -9.12
C PRO A 85 -11.64 6.34 -7.84
N PHE A 86 -10.79 7.22 -7.34
CA PHE A 86 -9.85 6.91 -6.27
C PHE A 86 -10.23 7.57 -4.96
N LEU A 87 -9.81 6.94 -3.87
CA LEU A 87 -9.79 7.55 -2.55
C LEU A 87 -8.36 7.98 -2.24
N PHE A 88 -8.19 9.20 -1.77
CA PHE A 88 -6.90 9.77 -1.40
C PHE A 88 -6.84 10.00 0.10
N TYR A 89 -5.64 9.81 0.64
CA TYR A 89 -5.34 10.04 2.06
C TYR A 89 -4.02 10.80 2.14
N ASP A 90 -3.93 11.74 3.06
CA ASP A 90 -2.68 12.43 3.35
C ASP A 90 -2.04 11.84 4.59
N GLU A 91 -0.76 11.58 4.52
CA GLU A 91 -0.04 11.09 5.69
C GLU A 91 0.12 12.22 6.71
N LYS A 92 -0.18 11.91 8.00
CA LYS A 92 -0.03 12.84 9.09
C LYS A 92 1.23 12.53 9.86
N LEU A 93 2.00 13.58 10.20
CA LEU A 93 3.14 13.41 11.08
C LEU A 93 2.66 13.26 12.52
N PRO A 94 3.35 12.46 13.35
CA PRO A 94 3.10 12.45 14.77
C PRO A 94 3.23 13.87 15.33
N GLU A 95 2.42 14.19 16.34
CA GLU A 95 2.34 15.53 16.87
C GLU A 95 3.70 16.06 17.34
N GLN A 96 4.51 15.20 17.95
CA GLN A 96 5.83 15.57 18.43
C GLN A 96 6.82 15.95 17.31
N LEU A 97 6.49 15.65 16.05
CA LEU A 97 7.33 15.99 14.90
C LEU A 97 6.83 17.22 14.16
N ARG A 98 5.72 17.82 14.59
CA ARG A 98 5.19 19.01 13.97
C ARG A 98 5.93 20.24 14.42
N ALA A 99 6.05 21.23 13.54
CA ALA A 99 6.58 22.54 13.94
C ALA A 99 5.67 23.17 14.98
N PRO A 100 6.22 23.90 15.97
CA PRO A 100 5.40 24.47 17.06
C PRO A 100 4.27 25.39 16.60
N ASN A 101 4.42 26.04 15.45
CA ASN A 101 3.43 26.97 14.92
C ASN A 101 2.44 26.34 13.93
N GLU A 102 2.53 25.05 13.71
CA GLU A 102 1.55 24.35 12.86
C GLU A 102 0.26 24.12 13.62
N ARG A 103 -0.84 24.43 12.98
CA ARG A 103 -2.17 24.28 13.57
C ARG A 103 -3.11 23.66 12.59
#